data_e3710776607116706cbe70ca1fa739f1
#
_entry.id   e3710776607116706cbe70ca1fa739f1
#
_cell.length_a   1.000
_cell.length_b   1.000
_cell.length_c   1.000
_cell.angle_alpha   90.00
_cell.angle_beta   90.00
_cell.angle_gamma   90.00
#
_symmetry.space_group_name_H-M   'P 1'
#
loop_
_entity.id
_entity.type
_entity.pdbx_description
1 polymer ?
#
loop_
_entity_poly.entity_id
_entity_poly.type
_entity_poly.pdbx_seq_one_letter_code
_entity_poly.pdbx_strand_id
1 'polypeptide(L)'
;MLSDLPFPGAVAPAVLAAMARPYSVDVNELPRLHEIRFREIFFSDAAQVALLPQRREALFELILNSFTDASPILLGVNGPISSQMMTVAKALNKDFEILDASYGSVFREAQLTKALDQESYSAIFFVEIDPYSGVRLDIPTYAELIRRTQPDAMIFVDASSALGAGKPLRVGPDVDVYYAGLDGSFGVPAGLSVVALSERAGLKTLSNAGTGLTLNFSWQQQLNEKPPVFASCLYPQLNALNKQLDLIFLEGLEARSRRIEEIGAAVRTWAEENGFTTLCESGSAAGVATVLKRKPIFTTRAIVDYCASYGIFIGDCPDELAEEYFVIAHQNQCDRDELEILLSVLNKFVAEYDTELKIRSNPIADFFRRKA
;
A
#
# COMPACT_ATOMS: atom_id res chain seq x y z
N MET A 1 -1.15 -19.17 -4.60
CA MET A 1 -1.04 -18.41 -5.86
C MET A 1 -1.04 -16.95 -5.44
N LEU A 2 0.08 -16.24 -5.58
CA LEU A 2 0.13 -14.79 -5.31
C LEU A 2 -0.66 -14.14 -6.46
N SER A 3 -1.91 -13.77 -6.20
CA SER A 3 -2.69 -13.07 -7.20
C SER A 3 -2.08 -11.69 -7.41
N ASP A 4 -1.75 -11.35 -8.64
CA ASP A 4 -1.48 -9.98 -9.05
C ASP A 4 -2.77 -9.20 -8.81
N LEU A 5 -2.84 -8.50 -7.70
CA LEU A 5 -3.99 -7.68 -7.35
C LEU A 5 -3.85 -6.33 -8.06
N PRO A 6 -4.61 -6.08 -9.14
CA PRO A 6 -4.61 -4.76 -9.74
C PRO A 6 -5.33 -3.80 -8.79
N PHE A 7 -4.56 -3.18 -7.90
CA PHE A 7 -5.08 -2.04 -7.18
C PHE A 7 -5.13 -0.86 -8.17
N PRO A 8 -6.31 -0.31 -8.47
CA PRO A 8 -6.44 0.72 -9.48
C PRO A 8 -5.90 2.06 -8.97
N GLY A 9 -4.58 2.17 -8.92
CA GLY A 9 -3.89 3.44 -8.83
C GLY A 9 -3.56 3.87 -10.26
N ALA A 10 -4.40 4.68 -10.87
CA ALA A 10 -4.14 5.16 -12.22
C ALA A 10 -2.81 5.90 -12.26
N VAL A 11 -1.87 5.40 -13.05
CA VAL A 11 -0.63 6.13 -13.35
C VAL A 11 -0.99 7.34 -14.19
N ALA A 12 -0.60 8.55 -13.76
CA ALA A 12 -0.91 9.77 -14.48
C ALA A 12 -0.45 9.70 -15.95
N PRO A 13 -1.24 10.17 -16.92
CA PRO A 13 -0.87 10.13 -18.34
C PRO A 13 0.50 10.79 -18.62
N ALA A 14 0.84 11.85 -17.91
CA ALA A 14 2.15 12.52 -18.04
C ALA A 14 3.32 11.63 -17.55
N VAL A 15 3.08 10.76 -16.57
CA VAL A 15 4.06 9.79 -16.06
C VAL A 15 4.25 8.66 -17.08
N LEU A 16 3.17 8.14 -17.65
CA LEU A 16 3.23 7.14 -18.73
C LEU A 16 3.94 7.70 -19.97
N ALA A 17 3.63 8.94 -20.37
CA ALA A 17 4.28 9.58 -21.50
C ALA A 17 5.80 9.77 -21.27
N ALA A 18 6.23 9.97 -20.03
CA ALA A 18 7.65 10.10 -19.71
C ALA A 18 8.44 8.80 -19.96
N MET A 19 7.81 7.63 -19.89
CA MET A 19 8.45 6.35 -20.20
C MET A 19 8.94 6.24 -21.65
N ALA A 20 8.28 6.94 -22.58
CA ALA A 20 8.62 6.91 -23.99
C ALA A 20 9.81 7.82 -24.37
N ARG A 21 10.42 8.52 -23.39
CA ARG A 21 11.58 9.35 -23.66
C ARG A 21 12.76 8.49 -24.11
N PRO A 22 13.51 8.91 -25.14
CA PRO A 22 14.69 8.20 -25.57
C PRO A 22 15.73 8.07 -24.46
N TYR A 23 16.50 7.00 -24.50
CA TYR A 23 17.66 6.87 -23.62
C TYR A 23 18.64 8.03 -23.87
N SER A 24 19.10 8.65 -22.79
CA SER A 24 20.15 9.66 -22.80
C SER A 24 21.20 9.33 -21.73
N VAL A 25 22.39 9.89 -21.85
CA VAL A 25 23.47 9.66 -20.88
C VAL A 25 23.06 10.12 -19.48
N ASP A 26 22.22 11.15 -19.39
CA ASP A 26 21.72 11.71 -18.11
C ASP A 26 20.89 10.69 -17.32
N VAL A 27 20.33 9.66 -17.97
CA VAL A 27 19.59 8.58 -17.30
C VAL A 27 20.45 7.84 -16.27
N ASN A 28 21.76 7.77 -16.48
CA ASN A 28 22.67 7.11 -15.55
C ASN A 28 22.77 7.82 -14.19
N GLU A 29 22.47 9.12 -14.15
CA GLU A 29 22.47 9.90 -12.91
C GLU A 29 21.11 9.87 -12.18
N LEU A 30 20.04 9.43 -12.86
CA LEU A 30 18.69 9.45 -12.29
C LEU A 30 18.56 8.62 -11.00
N PRO A 31 19.13 7.41 -10.86
CA PRO A 31 18.99 6.65 -9.62
C PRO A 31 19.47 7.44 -8.41
N ARG A 32 20.66 8.05 -8.49
CA ARG A 32 21.23 8.87 -7.44
C ARG A 32 20.41 10.13 -7.18
N LEU A 33 19.95 10.79 -8.24
CA LEU A 33 19.09 11.97 -8.11
C LEU A 33 17.78 11.62 -7.41
N HIS A 34 17.17 10.48 -7.75
CA HIS A 34 15.94 10.02 -7.13
C HIS A 34 16.13 9.68 -5.65
N GLU A 35 17.22 9.02 -5.27
CA GLU A 35 17.54 8.74 -3.87
C GLU A 35 17.67 10.03 -3.06
N ILE A 36 18.33 11.06 -3.60
CA ILE A 36 18.43 12.39 -2.98
C ILE A 36 17.02 13.00 -2.82
N ARG A 37 16.21 12.99 -3.88
CA ARG A 37 14.86 13.55 -3.85
C ARG A 37 13.94 12.80 -2.86
N PHE A 38 14.02 11.47 -2.80
CA PHE A 38 13.28 10.70 -1.80
C PHE A 38 13.69 11.08 -0.39
N ARG A 39 15.00 11.25 -0.14
CA ARG A 39 15.51 11.68 1.16
C ARG A 39 14.97 13.05 1.53
N GLU A 40 15.04 14.01 0.62
CA GLU A 40 14.60 15.39 0.88
C GLU A 40 13.08 15.49 1.09
N ILE A 41 12.29 14.73 0.33
CA ILE A 41 10.84 14.86 0.31
C ILE A 41 10.17 13.99 1.38
N PHE A 42 10.60 12.73 1.51
CA PHE A 42 9.88 11.72 2.30
C PHE A 42 10.64 11.20 3.52
N PHE A 43 11.97 11.18 3.47
CA PHE A 43 12.80 10.47 4.45
C PHE A 43 13.94 11.36 4.98
N SER A 44 13.63 12.57 5.45
CA SER A 44 14.63 13.56 5.85
C SER A 44 15.63 13.05 6.92
N ASP A 45 15.17 12.16 7.78
CA ASP A 45 15.97 11.63 8.90
C ASP A 45 16.66 10.29 8.55
N ALA A 46 16.46 9.75 7.34
CA ALA A 46 17.11 8.52 6.93
C ALA A 46 18.62 8.68 6.79
N ALA A 47 19.39 7.74 7.34
CA ALA A 47 20.84 7.67 7.13
C ALA A 47 21.14 7.30 5.68
N GLN A 48 20.31 6.44 5.08
CA GLN A 48 20.44 5.99 3.71
C GLN A 48 19.07 5.81 3.06
N VAL A 49 18.99 6.14 1.76
CA VAL A 49 17.89 5.80 0.87
C VAL A 49 18.45 5.05 -0.31
N ALA A 50 17.82 3.94 -0.68
CA ALA A 50 18.21 3.13 -1.84
C ALA A 50 17.02 2.90 -2.76
N LEU A 51 17.22 3.08 -4.07
CA LEU A 51 16.27 2.72 -5.10
C LEU A 51 16.59 1.31 -5.61
N LEU A 52 15.59 0.44 -5.71
CA LEU A 52 15.78 -0.97 -6.06
C LEU A 52 14.91 -1.38 -7.25
N PRO A 53 15.41 -2.27 -8.15
CA PRO A 53 14.67 -2.81 -9.29
C PRO A 53 13.76 -3.98 -8.87
N GLN A 54 12.85 -3.73 -7.93
CA GLN A 54 12.01 -4.78 -7.34
C GLN A 54 10.54 -4.40 -7.36
N ARG A 55 9.68 -5.43 -7.42
CA ARG A 55 8.27 -5.31 -7.08
C ARG A 55 8.10 -5.49 -5.56
N ARG A 56 6.99 -5.04 -5.01
CA ARG A 56 6.71 -5.08 -3.57
C ARG A 56 6.92 -6.46 -2.93
N GLU A 57 6.43 -7.53 -3.55
CA GLU A 57 6.53 -8.89 -3.02
C GLU A 57 8.00 -9.36 -2.93
N ALA A 58 8.77 -9.12 -4.00
CA ALA A 58 10.19 -9.42 -4.02
C ALA A 58 10.99 -8.50 -3.08
N LEU A 59 10.51 -7.28 -2.86
CA LEU A 59 11.11 -6.36 -1.89
C LEU A 59 10.98 -6.89 -0.47
N PHE A 60 9.80 -7.41 -0.08
CA PHE A 60 9.64 -8.01 1.25
C PHE A 60 10.55 -9.23 1.45
N GLU A 61 10.65 -10.10 0.43
CA GLU A 61 11.58 -11.24 0.46
C GLU A 61 13.03 -10.78 0.60
N LEU A 62 13.44 -9.74 -0.13
CA LEU A 62 14.77 -9.12 -0.03
C LEU A 62 15.04 -8.59 1.39
N ILE A 63 14.07 -7.89 2.00
CA ILE A 63 14.17 -7.35 3.36
C ILE A 63 14.35 -8.47 4.37
N LEU A 64 13.48 -9.49 4.35
CA LEU A 64 13.62 -10.64 5.23
C LEU A 64 14.96 -11.36 5.08
N ASN A 65 15.41 -11.55 3.84
CA ASN A 65 16.66 -12.25 3.56
C ASN A 65 17.90 -11.44 4.00
N SER A 66 17.84 -10.11 3.94
CA SER A 66 19.00 -9.25 4.18
C SER A 66 19.12 -8.74 5.61
N PHE A 67 18.02 -8.65 6.35
CA PHE A 67 17.99 -7.98 7.67
C PHE A 67 17.63 -8.92 8.83
N THR A 68 17.12 -10.14 8.56
CA THR A 68 16.76 -11.10 9.60
C THR A 68 17.65 -12.34 9.53
N ASP A 69 17.96 -12.89 10.69
CA ASP A 69 18.65 -14.17 10.89
C ASP A 69 17.68 -15.31 11.24
N ALA A 70 18.12 -16.29 12.00
CA ALA A 70 17.30 -17.39 12.46
C ALA A 70 16.48 -17.07 13.72
N SER A 71 16.63 -15.86 14.28
CA SER A 71 15.90 -15.44 15.47
C SER A 71 14.44 -15.16 15.15
N PRO A 72 13.51 -15.33 16.10
CA PRO A 72 12.09 -15.08 15.89
C PRO A 72 11.79 -13.65 15.40
N ILE A 73 10.81 -13.52 14.52
CA ILE A 73 10.28 -12.22 14.08
C ILE A 73 8.79 -12.14 14.39
N LEU A 74 8.27 -10.93 14.58
CA LEU A 74 6.85 -10.67 14.78
C LEU A 74 6.26 -10.04 13.52
N LEU A 75 5.18 -10.61 12.98
CA LEU A 75 4.43 -10.09 11.86
C LEU A 75 3.08 -9.55 12.32
N GLY A 76 2.85 -8.24 12.16
CA GLY A 76 1.53 -7.64 12.36
C GLY A 76 0.62 -7.95 11.18
N VAL A 77 -0.50 -8.66 11.43
CA VAL A 77 -1.43 -9.10 10.38
C VAL A 77 -2.83 -8.57 10.68
N ASN A 78 -3.31 -7.65 9.82
CA ASN A 78 -4.64 -7.04 9.92
C ASN A 78 -5.28 -6.73 8.56
N GLY A 79 -4.76 -7.32 7.50
CA GLY A 79 -5.27 -7.17 6.14
C GLY A 79 -4.59 -8.09 5.13
N PRO A 80 -5.09 -8.11 3.89
CA PRO A 80 -4.56 -8.98 2.83
C PRO A 80 -3.06 -8.79 2.54
N ILE A 81 -2.56 -7.54 2.56
CA ILE A 81 -1.15 -7.25 2.31
C ILE A 81 -0.27 -7.87 3.38
N SER A 82 -0.61 -7.66 4.64
CA SER A 82 0.13 -8.24 5.76
C SER A 82 0.03 -9.77 5.81
N SER A 83 -1.08 -10.35 5.34
CA SER A 83 -1.20 -11.82 5.19
C SER A 83 -0.26 -12.39 4.12
N GLN A 84 0.03 -11.65 3.04
CA GLN A 84 1.04 -12.08 2.06
C GLN A 84 2.44 -12.16 2.67
N MET A 85 2.76 -11.30 3.65
CA MET A 85 4.03 -11.36 4.37
C MET A 85 4.25 -12.72 5.06
N MET A 86 3.19 -13.31 5.64
CA MET A 86 3.28 -14.65 6.22
C MET A 86 3.65 -15.70 5.17
N THR A 87 3.09 -15.60 3.97
CA THR A 87 3.40 -16.54 2.87
C THR A 87 4.87 -16.49 2.49
N VAL A 88 5.44 -15.30 2.41
CA VAL A 88 6.88 -15.11 2.11
C VAL A 88 7.74 -15.61 3.27
N ALA A 89 7.40 -15.27 4.51
CA ALA A 89 8.15 -15.75 5.69
C ALA A 89 8.17 -17.28 5.78
N LYS A 90 7.03 -17.93 5.50
CA LYS A 90 6.94 -19.40 5.42
C LYS A 90 7.82 -19.97 4.31
N ALA A 91 7.79 -19.36 3.11
CA ALA A 91 8.60 -19.82 1.98
C ALA A 91 10.11 -19.71 2.25
N LEU A 92 10.52 -18.73 3.04
CA LEU A 92 11.91 -18.54 3.49
C LEU A 92 12.27 -19.36 4.74
N ASN A 93 11.36 -20.16 5.27
CA ASN A 93 11.52 -20.94 6.51
C ASN A 93 11.97 -20.06 7.71
N LYS A 94 11.40 -18.84 7.80
CA LYS A 94 11.64 -17.96 8.95
C LYS A 94 10.85 -18.44 10.15
N ASP A 95 11.44 -18.30 11.34
CA ASP A 95 10.74 -18.46 12.60
C ASP A 95 9.96 -17.17 12.89
N PHE A 96 8.62 -17.25 13.00
CA PHE A 96 7.80 -16.06 13.19
C PHE A 96 6.56 -16.32 14.02
N GLU A 97 6.16 -15.30 14.76
CA GLU A 97 4.87 -15.20 15.41
C GLU A 97 3.98 -14.14 14.74
N ILE A 98 2.68 -14.23 15.00
CA ILE A 98 1.68 -13.33 14.40
C ILE A 98 1.06 -12.49 15.51
N LEU A 99 1.13 -11.17 15.36
CA LEU A 99 0.26 -10.24 16.04
C LEU A 99 -0.99 -10.07 15.16
N ASP A 100 -2.08 -10.71 15.55
CA ASP A 100 -3.29 -10.82 14.75
C ASP A 100 -4.36 -9.79 15.16
N ALA A 101 -5.00 -9.17 14.18
CA ALA A 101 -6.23 -8.41 14.33
C ALA A 101 -7.17 -8.71 13.17
N SER A 102 -8.48 -8.61 13.40
CA SER A 102 -9.46 -8.76 12.33
C SER A 102 -9.20 -7.76 11.21
N TYR A 103 -9.43 -8.15 9.96
CA TYR A 103 -9.33 -7.23 8.83
C TYR A 103 -10.24 -6.02 9.06
N GLY A 104 -9.70 -4.84 8.85
CA GLY A 104 -10.39 -3.59 9.16
C GLY A 104 -10.14 -3.03 10.55
N SER A 105 -9.42 -3.74 11.43
CA SER A 105 -9.09 -3.33 12.79
C SER A 105 -7.60 -3.02 12.97
N VAL A 106 -7.29 -2.20 13.98
CA VAL A 106 -5.91 -1.94 14.42
C VAL A 106 -5.51 -2.92 15.53
N PHE A 107 -4.21 -3.08 15.76
CA PHE A 107 -3.71 -3.82 16.92
C PHE A 107 -3.94 -3.01 18.19
N ARG A 108 -4.45 -3.66 19.24
CA ARG A 108 -4.55 -3.03 20.57
C ARG A 108 -3.17 -3.04 21.22
N GLU A 109 -2.81 -1.96 21.90
CA GLU A 109 -1.54 -1.86 22.63
C GLU A 109 -1.34 -3.06 23.58
N ALA A 110 -2.39 -3.50 24.27
CA ALA A 110 -2.33 -4.65 25.17
C ALA A 110 -1.98 -5.97 24.45
N GLN A 111 -2.38 -6.15 23.17
CA GLN A 111 -2.00 -7.32 22.41
C GLN A 111 -0.51 -7.27 22.03
N LEU A 112 -0.03 -6.11 21.59
CA LEU A 112 1.38 -5.92 21.28
C LEU A 112 2.25 -6.07 22.54
N THR A 113 1.87 -5.44 23.68
CA THR A 113 2.57 -5.59 24.95
C THR A 113 2.67 -7.06 25.36
N LYS A 114 1.56 -7.80 25.28
CA LYS A 114 1.55 -9.23 25.61
C LYS A 114 2.51 -10.04 24.73
N ALA A 115 2.54 -9.79 23.42
CA ALA A 115 3.46 -10.47 22.51
C ALA A 115 4.92 -10.16 22.86
N LEU A 116 5.24 -8.88 23.13
CA LEU A 116 6.58 -8.44 23.50
C LEU A 116 7.06 -8.97 24.86
N ASP A 117 6.14 -9.25 25.79
CA ASP A 117 6.46 -9.85 27.10
C ASP A 117 6.67 -11.36 27.03
N GLN A 118 6.12 -12.02 26.02
CA GLN A 118 6.17 -13.48 25.87
C GLN A 118 7.42 -13.98 25.13
N GLU A 119 7.89 -13.24 24.14
CA GLU A 119 9.00 -13.63 23.29
C GLU A 119 9.86 -12.41 22.91
N SER A 120 11.16 -12.65 22.68
CA SER A 120 12.10 -11.63 22.21
C SER A 120 12.26 -11.72 20.69
N TYR A 121 11.92 -10.65 19.99
CA TYR A 121 11.97 -10.60 18.54
C TYR A 121 13.20 -9.88 18.03
N SER A 122 13.84 -10.42 17.01
CA SER A 122 14.95 -9.73 16.30
C SER A 122 14.42 -8.63 15.36
N ALA A 123 13.20 -8.80 14.88
CA ALA A 123 12.54 -7.87 13.96
C ALA A 123 11.02 -7.92 14.09
N ILE A 124 10.38 -6.77 13.91
CA ILE A 124 8.92 -6.59 13.97
C ILE A 124 8.48 -5.86 12.71
N PHE A 125 7.46 -6.40 12.03
CA PHE A 125 7.00 -5.95 10.74
C PHE A 125 5.56 -5.45 10.78
N PHE A 126 5.31 -4.28 10.20
CA PHE A 126 3.98 -3.72 10.00
C PHE A 126 3.76 -3.29 8.56
N VAL A 127 2.49 -3.27 8.15
CA VAL A 127 2.01 -2.56 6.95
C VAL A 127 1.32 -1.29 7.43
N GLU A 128 1.84 -0.11 7.11
CA GLU A 128 1.29 1.17 7.62
C GLU A 128 -0.14 1.39 7.15
N ILE A 129 -0.39 1.16 5.84
CA ILE A 129 -1.73 1.21 5.26
C ILE A 129 -1.97 -0.05 4.44
N ASP A 130 -2.96 -0.84 4.85
CA ASP A 130 -3.47 -1.92 4.02
C ASP A 130 -4.69 -1.42 3.23
N PRO A 131 -4.57 -1.25 1.91
CA PRO A 131 -5.62 -0.66 1.09
C PRO A 131 -6.84 -1.56 0.92
N TYR A 132 -6.71 -2.87 1.17
CA TYR A 132 -7.81 -3.84 1.08
C TYR A 132 -8.55 -4.03 2.41
N SER A 133 -8.05 -3.49 3.49
CA SER A 133 -8.78 -3.37 4.75
C SER A 133 -9.20 -1.92 5.04
N GLY A 134 -8.58 -0.96 4.35
CA GLY A 134 -8.82 0.47 4.53
C GLY A 134 -8.22 1.04 5.83
N VAL A 135 -7.37 0.26 6.51
CA VAL A 135 -6.79 0.63 7.82
C VAL A 135 -5.47 1.35 7.65
N ARG A 136 -5.27 2.37 8.48
CA ARG A 136 -3.98 2.98 8.75
C ARG A 136 -3.55 2.70 10.19
N LEU A 137 -2.35 2.19 10.37
CA LEU A 137 -1.74 1.97 11.68
C LEU A 137 -1.07 3.25 12.20
N ASP A 138 -1.15 3.48 13.50
CA ASP A 138 -0.37 4.49 14.19
C ASP A 138 1.03 3.95 14.53
N ILE A 139 1.90 3.92 13.51
CA ILE A 139 3.26 3.39 13.61
C ILE A 139 4.07 4.06 14.74
N PRO A 140 4.03 5.39 14.93
CA PRO A 140 4.75 6.03 16.04
C PRO A 140 4.40 5.46 17.42
N THR A 141 3.13 5.27 17.71
CA THR A 141 2.67 4.68 19.00
C THR A 141 3.20 3.26 19.19
N TYR A 142 3.13 2.42 18.15
CA TYR A 142 3.68 1.07 18.25
C TYR A 142 5.20 1.04 18.37
N ALA A 143 5.89 1.90 17.63
CA ALA A 143 7.33 2.01 17.70
C ALA A 143 7.81 2.44 19.09
N GLU A 144 7.16 3.43 19.71
CA GLU A 144 7.46 3.86 21.09
C GLU A 144 7.30 2.70 22.08
N LEU A 145 6.21 1.94 21.99
CA LEU A 145 5.97 0.77 22.84
C LEU A 145 7.05 -0.30 22.67
N ILE A 146 7.40 -0.62 21.42
CA ILE A 146 8.45 -1.59 21.12
C ILE A 146 9.80 -1.12 21.67
N ARG A 147 10.17 0.13 21.44
CA ARG A 147 11.45 0.67 21.92
C ARG A 147 11.59 0.62 23.42
N ARG A 148 10.50 0.83 24.15
CA ARG A 148 10.47 0.75 25.60
C ARG A 148 10.61 -0.67 26.12
N THR A 149 10.06 -1.67 25.41
CA THR A 149 10.01 -3.07 25.86
C THR A 149 11.16 -3.89 25.28
N GLN A 150 11.45 -3.73 24.00
CA GLN A 150 12.50 -4.47 23.27
C GLN A 150 13.33 -3.50 22.40
N PRO A 151 14.22 -2.70 23.01
CA PRO A 151 14.97 -1.63 22.31
C PRO A 151 15.85 -2.15 21.17
N ASP A 152 16.28 -3.39 21.22
CA ASP A 152 17.15 -4.01 20.21
C ASP A 152 16.38 -4.59 19.01
N ALA A 153 15.08 -4.81 19.13
CA ALA A 153 14.26 -5.26 18.00
C ALA A 153 14.27 -4.25 16.85
N MET A 154 14.47 -4.73 15.63
CA MET A 154 14.39 -3.88 14.43
C MET A 154 12.94 -3.69 14.02
N ILE A 155 12.55 -2.47 13.68
CA ILE A 155 11.17 -2.15 13.25
C ILE A 155 11.16 -1.86 11.76
N PHE A 156 10.38 -2.66 11.03
CA PHE A 156 10.20 -2.59 9.58
C PHE A 156 8.77 -2.19 9.23
N VAL A 157 8.63 -1.25 8.31
CA VAL A 157 7.30 -0.77 7.90
C VAL A 157 7.18 -0.78 6.38
N ASP A 158 6.20 -1.54 5.88
CA ASP A 158 5.76 -1.44 4.49
C ASP A 158 4.93 -0.16 4.33
N ALA A 159 5.47 0.78 3.58
CA ALA A 159 4.85 2.06 3.27
C ALA A 159 4.34 2.14 1.81
N SER A 160 4.17 1.01 1.11
CA SER A 160 3.78 1.00 -0.31
C SER A 160 2.48 1.75 -0.59
N SER A 161 1.53 1.73 0.36
CA SER A 161 0.27 2.48 0.25
C SER A 161 0.31 3.83 0.99
N ALA A 162 1.29 4.08 1.86
CA ALA A 162 1.45 5.33 2.61
C ALA A 162 2.34 6.34 1.89
N LEU A 163 3.39 5.85 1.21
CA LEU A 163 4.36 6.69 0.52
C LEU A 163 3.70 7.45 -0.64
N GLY A 164 3.86 8.75 -0.64
CA GLY A 164 3.21 9.62 -1.63
C GLY A 164 1.72 9.93 -1.36
N ALA A 165 1.14 9.36 -0.31
CA ALA A 165 -0.24 9.64 0.10
C ALA A 165 -0.32 10.75 1.16
N GLY A 166 0.80 11.33 1.57
CA GLY A 166 0.71 12.40 2.52
C GLY A 166 1.96 12.73 3.30
N LYS A 167 1.96 12.50 4.60
CA LYS A 167 2.97 13.01 5.52
C LYS A 167 4.35 12.38 5.25
N PRO A 168 5.45 13.13 5.46
CA PRO A 168 6.78 12.57 5.46
C PRO A 168 6.89 11.42 6.48
N LEU A 169 7.57 10.35 6.08
CA LEU A 169 7.83 9.19 6.94
C LEU A 169 9.14 9.43 7.72
N ARG A 170 9.11 9.23 9.02
CA ARG A 170 10.29 9.42 9.86
C ARG A 170 11.04 8.11 10.02
N VAL A 171 12.21 8.04 9.41
CA VAL A 171 13.21 6.97 9.63
C VAL A 171 14.20 7.49 10.67
N GLY A 172 14.29 6.83 11.82
CA GLY A 172 15.14 7.35 12.88
C GLY A 172 15.14 6.43 14.09
N PRO A 173 15.18 6.96 15.32
CA PRO A 173 15.27 6.14 16.52
C PRO A 173 14.09 5.17 16.68
N ASP A 174 12.93 5.49 16.11
CA ASP A 174 11.71 4.69 16.30
C ASP A 174 11.55 3.60 15.26
N VAL A 175 11.69 3.91 13.98
CA VAL A 175 11.56 2.95 12.87
C VAL A 175 12.90 2.78 12.16
N ASP A 176 13.33 1.53 11.99
CA ASP A 176 14.62 1.24 11.39
C ASP A 176 14.60 1.23 9.87
N VAL A 177 13.53 0.69 9.30
CA VAL A 177 13.40 0.52 7.85
C VAL A 177 11.97 0.83 7.40
N TYR A 178 11.85 1.83 6.53
CA TYR A 178 10.70 1.95 5.65
C TYR A 178 11.03 1.38 4.29
N TYR A 179 10.13 0.62 3.71
CA TYR A 179 10.26 0.12 2.34
C TYR A 179 8.93 0.26 1.60
N ALA A 180 8.99 0.51 0.29
CA ALA A 180 7.81 0.72 -0.52
C ALA A 180 8.01 0.29 -1.98
N GLY A 181 7.07 -0.48 -2.52
CA GLY A 181 6.86 -0.58 -3.96
C GLY A 181 6.28 0.75 -4.49
N LEU A 182 6.76 1.22 -5.62
CA LEU A 182 6.35 2.52 -6.17
C LEU A 182 5.14 2.42 -7.12
N ASP A 183 4.62 1.23 -7.34
CA ASP A 183 3.46 0.92 -8.18
C ASP A 183 2.10 1.05 -7.47
N GLY A 184 2.11 1.29 -6.18
CA GLY A 184 0.91 1.55 -5.38
C GLY A 184 0.50 3.03 -5.36
N SER A 185 0.32 3.57 -4.15
CA SER A 185 -0.08 4.97 -3.91
C SER A 185 0.87 6.00 -4.49
N PHE A 186 2.11 5.63 -4.79
CA PHE A 186 3.08 6.52 -5.39
C PHE A 186 2.78 6.81 -6.87
N GLY A 187 2.27 5.83 -7.63
CA GLY A 187 1.79 6.03 -8.99
C GLY A 187 2.85 5.97 -10.08
N VAL A 188 3.82 5.09 -9.93
CA VAL A 188 4.81 4.75 -10.97
C VAL A 188 4.52 3.34 -11.48
N PRO A 189 4.71 3.02 -12.76
CA PRO A 189 4.59 1.65 -13.26
C PRO A 189 5.50 0.69 -12.49
N ALA A 190 5.02 -0.56 -12.28
CA ALA A 190 5.70 -1.58 -11.50
C ALA A 190 7.15 -1.82 -11.94
N GLY A 191 8.00 -2.19 -10.98
CA GLY A 191 9.40 -2.55 -11.21
C GLY A 191 10.43 -1.72 -10.44
N LEU A 192 9.98 -0.70 -9.71
CA LEU A 192 10.83 0.09 -8.82
C LEU A 192 10.30 0.06 -7.39
N SER A 193 11.22 0.04 -6.45
CA SER A 193 10.97 0.15 -5.03
C SER A 193 11.99 1.07 -4.38
N VAL A 194 11.65 1.60 -3.23
CA VAL A 194 12.54 2.41 -2.40
C VAL A 194 12.65 1.82 -1.00
N VAL A 195 13.86 1.88 -0.42
CA VAL A 195 14.14 1.50 0.96
C VAL A 195 14.85 2.66 1.64
N ALA A 196 14.37 3.04 2.81
CA ALA A 196 14.97 4.05 3.65
C ALA A 196 15.41 3.43 4.98
N LEU A 197 16.68 3.62 5.35
CA LEU A 197 17.33 2.97 6.49
C LEU A 197 17.73 3.98 7.56
N SER A 198 17.55 3.60 8.82
CA SER A 198 18.24 4.22 9.93
C SER A 198 19.73 3.87 9.92
N GLU A 199 20.55 4.60 10.70
CA GLU A 199 21.96 4.27 10.86
C GLU A 199 22.16 2.83 11.38
N ARG A 200 21.37 2.41 12.35
CA ARG A 200 21.38 1.05 12.91
C ARG A 200 21.07 -0.02 11.87
N ALA A 201 20.09 0.22 11.01
CA ALA A 201 19.74 -0.69 9.93
C ALA A 201 20.88 -0.80 8.89
N GLY A 202 21.51 0.32 8.54
CA GLY A 202 22.67 0.35 7.65
C GLY A 202 23.84 -0.48 8.15
N LEU A 203 24.14 -0.42 9.46
CA LEU A 203 25.20 -1.23 10.08
C LEU A 203 24.87 -2.74 10.06
N LYS A 204 23.60 -3.10 10.23
CA LYS A 204 23.18 -4.51 10.20
C LYS A 204 23.31 -5.12 8.81
N THR A 205 23.09 -4.36 7.74
CA THR A 205 23.30 -4.85 6.37
C THR A 205 24.74 -5.19 6.06
N LEU A 206 25.68 -4.49 6.64
CA LEU A 206 27.12 -4.76 6.46
C LEU A 206 27.55 -6.07 7.13
N SER A 207 26.86 -6.48 8.20
CA SER A 207 27.15 -7.71 8.94
C SER A 207 26.40 -8.93 8.41
N ASN A 208 25.29 -8.75 7.72
CA ASN A 208 24.40 -9.81 7.25
C ASN A 208 24.46 -9.92 5.73
N ALA A 209 25.38 -10.71 5.22
CA ALA A 209 25.50 -10.99 3.79
C ALA A 209 24.43 -11.97 3.32
N GLY A 210 23.15 -11.63 3.33
CA GLY A 210 22.04 -12.51 2.92
C GLY A 210 22.36 -13.50 1.78
N THR A 211 21.58 -14.52 1.60
CA THR A 211 21.84 -15.55 0.58
C THR A 211 21.38 -15.08 -0.81
N GLY A 212 22.15 -15.43 -1.84
CA GLY A 212 21.86 -15.07 -3.23
C GLY A 212 22.32 -13.66 -3.61
N LEU A 213 22.07 -13.28 -4.85
CA LEU A 213 22.50 -11.99 -5.40
C LEU A 213 21.31 -11.02 -5.60
N THR A 214 20.23 -11.50 -6.21
CA THR A 214 19.10 -10.65 -6.61
C THR A 214 18.28 -10.14 -5.44
N LEU A 215 18.08 -11.01 -4.42
CA LEU A 215 17.34 -10.69 -3.21
C LEU A 215 18.27 -10.44 -2.03
N ASN A 216 19.35 -9.70 -2.28
CA ASN A 216 20.37 -9.33 -1.30
C ASN A 216 20.58 -7.81 -1.36
N PHE A 217 20.25 -7.11 -0.27
CA PHE A 217 20.29 -5.65 -0.23
C PHE A 217 21.68 -5.09 -0.47
N SER A 218 22.71 -5.64 0.19
CA SER A 218 24.08 -5.18 0.02
C SER A 218 24.59 -5.35 -1.41
N TRP A 219 24.19 -6.44 -2.09
CA TRP A 219 24.53 -6.65 -3.50
C TRP A 219 23.81 -5.66 -4.41
N GLN A 220 22.52 -5.41 -4.17
CA GLN A 220 21.76 -4.43 -4.94
C GLN A 220 22.33 -3.02 -4.80
N GLN A 221 22.80 -2.65 -3.62
CA GLN A 221 23.48 -1.38 -3.42
C GLN A 221 24.78 -1.26 -4.24
N GLN A 222 25.62 -2.31 -4.24
CA GLN A 222 26.84 -2.34 -5.04
C GLN A 222 26.57 -2.22 -6.54
N LEU A 223 25.43 -2.77 -7.02
CA LEU A 223 25.01 -2.58 -8.41
C LEU A 223 24.59 -1.14 -8.69
N ASN A 224 23.95 -0.46 -7.74
CA ASN A 224 23.54 0.94 -7.87
C ASN A 224 24.74 1.90 -7.92
N GLU A 225 25.86 1.54 -7.27
CA GLU A 225 27.11 2.29 -7.37
C GLU A 225 27.77 2.19 -8.76
N LYS A 226 27.30 1.24 -9.60
CA LYS A 226 27.75 1.04 -10.98
C LYS A 226 26.63 1.42 -11.96
N PRO A 227 26.42 2.72 -12.23
CA PRO A 227 25.23 3.26 -12.90
C PRO A 227 24.76 2.58 -14.18
N PRO A 228 25.63 2.09 -15.11
CA PRO A 228 25.14 1.64 -16.41
C PRO A 228 24.20 0.44 -16.32
N VAL A 229 24.39 -0.48 -15.36
CA VAL A 229 23.64 -1.74 -15.33
C VAL A 229 22.20 -1.50 -14.87
N PHE A 230 22.01 -0.73 -13.81
CA PHE A 230 20.68 -0.43 -13.28
C PHE A 230 19.89 0.50 -14.21
N ALA A 231 20.52 1.61 -14.63
CA ALA A 231 19.88 2.63 -15.44
C ALA A 231 19.53 2.14 -16.85
N SER A 232 20.36 1.32 -17.47
CA SER A 232 20.12 0.83 -18.84
C SER A 232 18.95 -0.12 -18.95
N CYS A 233 18.63 -0.89 -17.89
CA CYS A 233 17.51 -1.84 -17.89
C CYS A 233 16.17 -1.19 -17.57
N LEU A 234 16.15 -0.13 -16.78
CA LEU A 234 14.95 0.46 -16.20
C LEU A 234 14.76 1.95 -16.55
N TYR A 235 15.43 2.45 -17.60
CA TYR A 235 15.33 3.87 -17.94
C TYR A 235 13.88 4.37 -18.17
N PRO A 236 12.93 3.59 -18.74
CA PRO A 236 11.55 4.04 -18.84
C PRO A 236 10.91 4.30 -17.48
N GLN A 237 11.11 3.38 -16.52
CA GLN A 237 10.60 3.50 -15.16
C GLN A 237 11.28 4.66 -14.40
N LEU A 238 12.58 4.87 -14.61
CA LEU A 238 13.32 6.00 -14.02
C LEU A 238 12.79 7.35 -14.55
N ASN A 239 12.49 7.45 -15.85
CA ASN A 239 11.86 8.64 -16.43
C ASN A 239 10.46 8.86 -15.88
N ALA A 240 9.68 7.79 -15.72
CA ALA A 240 8.35 7.86 -15.09
C ALA A 240 8.46 8.35 -13.64
N LEU A 241 9.39 7.77 -12.86
CA LEU A 241 9.65 8.17 -11.49
C LEU A 241 10.06 9.65 -11.39
N ASN A 242 10.96 10.10 -12.27
CA ASN A 242 11.35 11.50 -12.29
C ASN A 242 10.15 12.42 -12.49
N LYS A 243 9.27 12.09 -13.45
CA LYS A 243 8.05 12.86 -13.72
C LYS A 243 7.09 12.84 -12.54
N GLN A 244 6.92 11.70 -11.89
CA GLN A 244 6.04 11.57 -10.72
C GLN A 244 6.56 12.39 -9.53
N LEU A 245 7.86 12.37 -9.28
CA LEU A 245 8.48 13.21 -8.25
C LEU A 245 8.29 14.70 -8.53
N ASP A 246 8.36 15.12 -9.81
CA ASP A 246 8.08 16.50 -10.20
C ASP A 246 6.62 16.89 -9.89
N LEU A 247 5.66 15.99 -10.19
CA LEU A 247 4.24 16.23 -9.91
C LEU A 247 3.97 16.35 -8.41
N ILE A 248 4.55 15.44 -7.62
CA ILE A 248 4.42 15.47 -6.15
C ILE A 248 5.05 16.73 -5.57
N PHE A 249 6.22 17.12 -6.06
CA PHE A 249 6.91 18.33 -5.61
C PHE A 249 6.11 19.61 -5.94
N LEU A 250 5.52 19.66 -7.13
CA LEU A 250 4.69 20.81 -7.56
C LEU A 250 3.39 20.92 -6.77
N GLU A 251 2.76 19.79 -6.45
CA GLU A 251 1.56 19.76 -5.61
C GLU A 251 1.90 20.11 -4.15
N GLY A 252 3.02 19.62 -3.64
CA GLY A 252 3.43 19.68 -2.25
C GLY A 252 2.76 18.62 -1.37
N LEU A 253 3.54 18.02 -0.44
CA LEU A 253 3.08 16.88 0.37
C LEU A 253 1.85 17.19 1.23
N GLU A 254 1.79 18.39 1.83
CA GLU A 254 0.66 18.78 2.67
C GLU A 254 -0.63 18.95 1.86
N ALA A 255 -0.55 19.59 0.68
CA ALA A 255 -1.70 19.76 -0.20
C ALA A 255 -2.18 18.39 -0.71
N ARG A 256 -1.26 17.53 -1.12
CA ARG A 256 -1.55 16.16 -1.56
C ARG A 256 -2.21 15.34 -0.45
N SER A 257 -1.67 15.37 0.77
CA SER A 257 -2.26 14.69 1.92
C SER A 257 -3.68 15.14 2.19
N ARG A 258 -3.88 16.46 2.22
CA ARG A 258 -5.20 17.05 2.45
C ARG A 258 -6.20 16.61 1.38
N ARG A 259 -5.83 16.70 0.11
CA ARG A 259 -6.68 16.28 -1.01
C ARG A 259 -7.10 14.81 -0.88
N ILE A 260 -6.15 13.91 -0.62
CA ILE A 260 -6.41 12.46 -0.48
C ILE A 260 -7.34 12.19 0.71
N GLU A 261 -7.12 12.85 1.85
CA GLU A 261 -7.98 12.69 3.04
C GLU A 261 -9.40 13.26 2.81
N GLU A 262 -9.52 14.40 2.14
CA GLU A 262 -10.81 15.01 1.80
C GLU A 262 -11.62 14.12 0.85
N ILE A 263 -10.97 13.56 -0.18
CA ILE A 263 -11.62 12.62 -1.11
C ILE A 263 -12.05 11.35 -0.38
N GLY A 264 -11.18 10.77 0.44
CA GLY A 264 -11.53 9.59 1.23
C GLY A 264 -12.69 9.84 2.21
N ALA A 265 -12.72 11.02 2.84
CA ALA A 265 -13.83 11.41 3.70
C ALA A 265 -15.14 11.53 2.92
N ALA A 266 -15.10 12.15 1.72
CA ALA A 266 -16.29 12.29 0.87
C ALA A 266 -16.83 10.94 0.40
N VAL A 267 -15.98 9.98 0.04
CA VAL A 267 -16.39 8.61 -0.31
C VAL A 267 -17.05 7.91 0.88
N ARG A 268 -16.50 8.05 2.07
CA ARG A 268 -17.10 7.44 3.29
C ARG A 268 -18.45 8.07 3.63
N THR A 269 -18.57 9.39 3.54
CA THR A 269 -19.85 10.09 3.74
C THR A 269 -20.90 9.62 2.74
N TRP A 270 -20.53 9.55 1.45
CA TRP A 270 -21.41 9.00 0.42
C TRP A 270 -21.85 7.56 0.73
N ALA A 271 -20.92 6.73 1.21
CA ALA A 271 -21.21 5.34 1.56
C ALA A 271 -22.24 5.24 2.68
N GLU A 272 -22.08 6.02 3.75
CA GLU A 272 -23.02 6.08 4.87
C GLU A 272 -24.42 6.56 4.42
N GLU A 273 -24.49 7.65 3.65
CA GLU A 273 -25.76 8.19 3.11
C GLU A 273 -26.50 7.19 2.22
N ASN A 274 -25.75 6.30 1.54
CA ASN A 274 -26.31 5.26 0.68
C ASN A 274 -26.43 3.90 1.38
N GLY A 275 -26.22 3.81 2.70
CA GLY A 275 -26.41 2.60 3.49
C GLY A 275 -25.37 1.50 3.23
N PHE A 276 -24.17 1.86 2.82
CA PHE A 276 -23.01 0.97 2.79
C PHE A 276 -22.28 0.99 4.14
N THR A 277 -21.63 -0.12 4.46
CA THR A 277 -20.79 -0.24 5.66
C THR A 277 -19.32 -0.34 5.25
N THR A 278 -18.45 0.44 5.89
CA THR A 278 -16.99 0.33 5.72
C THR A 278 -16.47 -0.90 6.47
N LEU A 279 -15.43 -1.55 5.93
CA LEU A 279 -14.72 -2.62 6.63
C LEU A 279 -13.88 -2.05 7.79
N CYS A 280 -13.25 -0.89 7.58
CA CYS A 280 -12.39 -0.26 8.55
C CYS A 280 -13.18 0.30 9.74
N GLU A 281 -12.66 0.10 10.95
CA GLU A 281 -13.16 0.71 12.17
C GLU A 281 -13.05 2.25 12.12
N SER A 282 -14.03 2.93 12.74
CA SER A 282 -14.04 4.38 12.84
C SER A 282 -12.78 4.89 13.57
N GLY A 283 -12.13 5.90 12.99
CA GLY A 283 -10.90 6.51 13.54
C GLY A 283 -9.59 5.95 12.98
N SER A 284 -9.62 4.79 12.29
CA SER A 284 -8.42 4.17 11.71
C SER A 284 -8.45 4.15 10.19
N ALA A 285 -9.40 4.85 9.57
CA ALA A 285 -9.57 4.87 8.13
C ALA A 285 -8.41 5.58 7.42
N ALA A 286 -7.85 4.90 6.42
CA ALA A 286 -6.85 5.48 5.54
C ALA A 286 -7.48 6.42 4.49
N GLY A 287 -6.77 7.51 4.17
CA GLY A 287 -7.20 8.41 3.10
C GLY A 287 -7.10 7.84 1.69
N VAL A 288 -6.34 6.78 1.47
CA VAL A 288 -6.00 6.26 0.13
C VAL A 288 -7.02 5.27 -0.45
N ALA A 289 -7.83 4.64 0.39
CA ALA A 289 -8.80 3.65 -0.04
C ALA A 289 -9.98 3.56 0.94
N THR A 290 -11.16 3.27 0.40
CA THR A 290 -12.36 2.95 1.18
C THR A 290 -12.87 1.57 0.76
N VAL A 291 -12.92 0.65 1.71
CA VAL A 291 -13.40 -0.72 1.50
C VAL A 291 -14.83 -0.82 2.00
N LEU A 292 -15.73 -1.19 1.11
CA LEU A 292 -17.17 -1.15 1.33
C LEU A 292 -17.78 -2.55 1.24
N LYS A 293 -18.63 -2.89 2.21
CA LYS A 293 -19.43 -4.08 2.16
C LYS A 293 -20.56 -3.89 1.13
N ARG A 294 -20.67 -4.84 0.19
CA ARG A 294 -21.78 -4.83 -0.77
C ARG A 294 -23.12 -4.98 -0.06
N LYS A 295 -24.17 -4.47 -0.66
CA LYS A 295 -25.54 -4.79 -0.23
C LYS A 295 -25.94 -6.19 -0.74
N PRO A 296 -26.85 -6.90 -0.03
CA PRO A 296 -27.29 -8.25 -0.44
C PRO A 296 -27.95 -8.33 -1.81
N ILE A 297 -28.38 -7.20 -2.35
CA ILE A 297 -29.16 -7.09 -3.60
C ILE A 297 -28.31 -7.20 -4.87
N PHE A 298 -26.98 -7.09 -4.77
CA PHE A 298 -26.06 -7.20 -5.89
C PHE A 298 -24.75 -7.88 -5.46
N THR A 299 -24.00 -8.38 -6.42
CA THR A 299 -22.65 -8.94 -6.20
C THR A 299 -21.58 -7.86 -6.29
N THR A 300 -20.41 -8.08 -5.69
CA THR A 300 -19.24 -7.19 -5.86
C THR A 300 -18.91 -7.02 -7.34
N ARG A 301 -18.95 -8.10 -8.11
CA ARG A 301 -18.71 -8.09 -9.55
C ARG A 301 -19.67 -7.17 -10.32
N ALA A 302 -20.96 -7.14 -9.93
CA ALA A 302 -21.96 -6.31 -10.59
C ALA A 302 -21.62 -4.81 -10.51
N ILE A 303 -21.22 -4.31 -9.34
CA ILE A 303 -20.86 -2.89 -9.18
C ILE A 303 -19.53 -2.57 -9.86
N VAL A 304 -18.56 -3.49 -9.84
CA VAL A 304 -17.26 -3.32 -10.52
C VAL A 304 -17.46 -3.25 -12.03
N ASP A 305 -18.20 -4.18 -12.63
CA ASP A 305 -18.47 -4.20 -14.07
C ASP A 305 -19.32 -3.00 -14.51
N TYR A 306 -20.26 -2.57 -13.67
CA TYR A 306 -21.04 -1.36 -13.94
C TYR A 306 -20.15 -0.12 -14.02
N CYS A 307 -19.30 0.10 -13.04
CA CYS A 307 -18.35 1.21 -13.06
C CYS A 307 -17.42 1.12 -14.28
N ALA A 308 -16.90 -0.06 -14.58
CA ALA A 308 -16.03 -0.29 -15.74
C ALA A 308 -16.71 0.06 -17.07
N SER A 309 -18.03 -0.14 -17.20
CA SER A 309 -18.81 0.24 -18.40
C SER A 309 -18.83 1.77 -18.64
N TYR A 310 -18.57 2.55 -17.61
CA TYR A 310 -18.41 4.02 -17.70
C TYR A 310 -16.94 4.46 -17.75
N GLY A 311 -15.98 3.49 -17.88
CA GLY A 311 -14.55 3.78 -17.89
C GLY A 311 -13.96 4.09 -16.50
N ILE A 312 -14.71 3.74 -15.42
CA ILE A 312 -14.28 3.94 -14.04
C ILE A 312 -13.90 2.58 -13.46
N PHE A 313 -12.70 2.48 -12.90
CA PHE A 313 -12.19 1.25 -12.34
C PHE A 313 -12.17 1.33 -10.81
N ILE A 314 -13.03 0.55 -10.17
CA ILE A 314 -12.98 0.24 -8.74
C ILE A 314 -12.46 -1.18 -8.56
N GLY A 315 -11.87 -1.50 -7.40
CA GLY A 315 -11.19 -2.77 -7.19
C GLY A 315 -12.08 -3.84 -6.56
N ASP A 316 -11.83 -5.09 -6.92
CA ASP A 316 -12.24 -6.25 -6.15
C ASP A 316 -11.32 -6.39 -4.92
N CYS A 317 -11.85 -6.87 -3.81
CA CYS A 317 -11.03 -7.30 -2.69
C CYS A 317 -10.50 -8.73 -2.94
N PRO A 318 -9.32 -9.09 -2.40
CA PRO A 318 -8.78 -10.43 -2.56
C PRO A 318 -9.41 -11.44 -1.60
N ASP A 319 -9.17 -12.72 -1.91
CA ASP A 319 -9.40 -13.88 -1.05
C ASP A 319 -10.80 -13.92 -0.42
N GLU A 320 -10.87 -14.06 0.89
CA GLU A 320 -12.11 -14.16 1.65
C GLU A 320 -12.98 -12.88 1.63
N LEU A 321 -12.41 -11.74 1.25
CA LEU A 321 -13.15 -10.49 1.13
C LEU A 321 -13.84 -10.33 -0.23
N ALA A 322 -13.45 -11.10 -1.25
CA ALA A 322 -13.86 -10.89 -2.65
C ALA A 322 -15.38 -10.92 -2.88
N GLU A 323 -16.11 -11.77 -2.16
CA GLU A 323 -17.56 -11.91 -2.36
C GLU A 323 -18.39 -10.85 -1.65
N GLU A 324 -17.84 -10.24 -0.59
CA GLU A 324 -18.58 -9.33 0.29
C GLU A 324 -18.17 -7.87 0.18
N TYR A 325 -16.93 -7.60 -0.26
CA TYR A 325 -16.35 -6.27 -0.24
C TYR A 325 -15.78 -5.87 -1.59
N PHE A 326 -15.85 -4.57 -1.86
CA PHE A 326 -15.16 -3.92 -2.98
C PHE A 326 -14.41 -2.69 -2.48
N VAL A 327 -13.40 -2.25 -3.23
CA VAL A 327 -12.53 -1.15 -2.83
C VAL A 327 -12.62 0.01 -3.81
N ILE A 328 -12.79 1.21 -3.27
CA ILE A 328 -12.67 2.47 -3.99
C ILE A 328 -11.32 3.07 -3.61
N ALA A 329 -10.38 3.07 -4.57
CA ALA A 329 -9.08 3.71 -4.40
C ALA A 329 -9.19 5.19 -4.80
N HIS A 330 -8.71 6.07 -3.92
CA HIS A 330 -8.71 7.51 -4.15
C HIS A 330 -7.32 8.11 -3.89
N GLN A 331 -6.32 7.38 -4.31
CA GLN A 331 -4.91 7.74 -4.24
C GLN A 331 -4.40 8.39 -5.53
N ASN A 332 -3.15 8.76 -5.55
CA ASN A 332 -2.46 9.34 -6.71
C ASN A 332 -3.03 10.66 -7.22
N GLN A 333 -3.52 10.64 -8.45
CA GLN A 333 -4.02 11.81 -9.16
C GLN A 333 -5.54 12.01 -9.01
N CYS A 334 -6.20 11.14 -8.19
CA CYS A 334 -7.63 11.30 -7.96
C CYS A 334 -7.92 12.72 -7.49
N ASP A 335 -8.70 13.46 -8.24
CA ASP A 335 -9.11 14.83 -7.94
C ASP A 335 -10.62 14.91 -7.69
N ARG A 336 -11.10 16.12 -7.47
CA ARG A 336 -12.50 16.36 -7.16
C ARG A 336 -13.42 16.05 -8.34
N ASP A 337 -12.99 16.33 -9.57
CA ASP A 337 -13.80 16.10 -10.76
C ASP A 337 -13.95 14.59 -11.01
N GLU A 338 -12.88 13.81 -10.86
CA GLU A 338 -12.91 12.35 -10.93
C GLU A 338 -13.79 11.76 -9.82
N LEU A 339 -13.73 12.30 -8.60
CA LEU A 339 -14.62 11.90 -7.51
C LEU A 339 -16.10 12.16 -7.85
N GLU A 340 -16.44 13.35 -8.37
CA GLU A 340 -17.83 13.71 -8.73
C GLU A 340 -18.38 12.76 -9.81
N ILE A 341 -17.56 12.40 -10.80
CA ILE A 341 -17.90 11.42 -11.84
C ILE A 341 -18.15 10.04 -11.21
N LEU A 342 -17.24 9.56 -10.38
CA LEU A 342 -17.36 8.27 -9.67
C LEU A 342 -18.67 8.21 -8.87
N LEU A 343 -18.91 9.20 -8.00
CA LEU A 343 -20.10 9.24 -7.15
C LEU A 343 -21.40 9.34 -7.97
N SER A 344 -21.38 10.05 -9.10
CA SER A 344 -22.51 10.10 -10.02
C SER A 344 -22.85 8.72 -10.62
N VAL A 345 -21.83 7.94 -11.01
CA VAL A 345 -22.01 6.58 -11.55
C VAL A 345 -22.50 5.63 -10.47
N LEU A 346 -21.92 5.69 -9.27
CA LEU A 346 -22.34 4.88 -8.14
C LEU A 346 -23.80 5.19 -7.71
N ASN A 347 -24.20 6.46 -7.73
CA ASN A 347 -25.60 6.85 -7.47
C ASN A 347 -26.57 6.25 -8.49
N LYS A 348 -26.20 6.24 -9.78
CA LYS A 348 -27.02 5.59 -10.82
C LYS A 348 -27.14 4.10 -10.56
N PHE A 349 -26.04 3.42 -10.27
CA PHE A 349 -26.04 2.00 -9.93
C PHE A 349 -26.99 1.70 -8.76
N VAL A 350 -26.86 2.42 -7.65
CA VAL A 350 -27.72 2.24 -6.47
C VAL A 350 -29.18 2.47 -6.82
N ALA A 351 -29.51 3.52 -7.57
CA ALA A 351 -30.89 3.83 -7.97
C ALA A 351 -31.51 2.74 -8.86
N GLU A 352 -30.76 2.16 -9.77
CA GLU A 352 -31.23 1.06 -10.65
C GLU A 352 -31.55 -0.19 -9.81
N TYR A 353 -30.68 -0.59 -8.90
CA TYR A 353 -30.90 -1.75 -8.04
C TYR A 353 -32.04 -1.54 -7.01
N ASP A 354 -32.18 -0.34 -6.43
CA ASP A 354 -33.30 -0.01 -5.54
C ASP A 354 -34.64 -0.03 -6.29
N THR A 355 -34.65 0.35 -7.56
CA THR A 355 -35.84 0.27 -8.42
C THR A 355 -36.20 -1.17 -8.73
N GLU A 356 -35.24 -2.04 -9.04
CA GLU A 356 -35.49 -3.48 -9.21
C GLU A 356 -36.04 -4.14 -7.97
N LEU A 357 -35.56 -3.76 -6.78
CA LEU A 357 -36.11 -4.24 -5.51
C LEU A 357 -37.56 -3.84 -5.33
N LYS A 358 -37.93 -2.60 -5.60
CA LYS A 358 -39.31 -2.12 -5.53
C LYS A 358 -40.20 -2.88 -6.50
N ILE A 359 -39.70 -3.22 -7.70
CA ILE A 359 -40.44 -4.03 -8.67
C ILE A 359 -40.56 -5.48 -8.19
N ARG A 360 -39.50 -6.09 -7.66
CA ARG A 360 -39.50 -7.47 -7.13
C ARG A 360 -40.33 -7.61 -5.86
N SER A 361 -40.41 -6.59 -5.03
CA SER A 361 -41.24 -6.57 -3.79
C SER A 361 -42.65 -6.09 -4.00
N ASN A 362 -43.05 -5.79 -5.23
CA ASN A 362 -44.43 -5.36 -5.52
C ASN A 362 -45.41 -6.55 -5.44
N PRO A 363 -46.31 -6.61 -4.46
CA PRO A 363 -47.25 -7.73 -4.28
C PRO A 363 -48.13 -8.01 -5.50
N ILE A 364 -48.33 -6.99 -6.35
CA ILE A 364 -49.11 -7.12 -7.58
C ILE A 364 -48.29 -7.90 -8.64
N ALA A 365 -47.00 -7.69 -8.76
CA ALA A 365 -46.12 -8.43 -9.68
C ALA A 365 -46.01 -9.91 -9.27
N ASP A 366 -45.95 -10.22 -7.98
CA ASP A 366 -45.92 -11.59 -7.47
C ASP A 366 -47.26 -12.31 -7.67
N PHE A 367 -48.37 -11.59 -7.61
CA PHE A 367 -49.70 -12.15 -7.89
C PHE A 367 -49.81 -12.61 -9.36
N PHE A 368 -49.28 -11.84 -10.30
CA PHE A 368 -49.31 -12.21 -11.72
C PHE A 368 -48.30 -13.31 -12.10
N ARG A 369 -47.16 -13.40 -11.42
CA ARG A 369 -46.20 -14.50 -11.62
C ARG A 369 -46.68 -15.86 -11.12
N ARG A 370 -47.56 -15.90 -10.11
CA ARG A 370 -48.15 -17.14 -9.57
C ARG A 370 -49.33 -17.67 -10.40
N LYS A 371 -49.79 -16.90 -11.39
CA LYS A 371 -50.90 -17.29 -12.28
C LYS A 371 -50.47 -17.56 -13.72
N ALA A 372 -49.19 -17.44 -14.04
CA ALA A 372 -48.58 -17.86 -15.30
C ALA A 372 -47.80 -19.17 -15.10
#